data_a71184ac7df62045ad2370a5034a2678
#
_entry.id   a71184ac7df62045ad2370a5034a2678
#
_cell.length_a   1.000
_cell.length_b   1.000
_cell.length_c   1.000
_cell.angle_alpha   90.00
_cell.angle_beta   90.00
_cell.angle_gamma   90.00
#
_symmetry.space_group_name_H-M   'P 1'
#
loop_
_entity.id
_entity.type
_entity.pdbx_description
1 polymer ?
#
loop_
_entity_poly.entity_id
_entity_poly.type
_entity_poly.pdbx_seq_one_letter_code
_entity_poly.pdbx_strand_id
1 'polypeptide(L)'
;MLKRLMILMMALVLGGPVWAQSGPLRLTITDGVIEPLPFAVPVFEAENAEASQLAADITRLVSQDLAGTGLFREVPASAYISQHSAFAQTVAYADWRAINAQALITGAVSVSGGQINVKFRLFDVFSGAEMGGGLQFAGTADGWRRMAHKVADAAYSRITGESGYFDSRVVFVAESGPKDNRLKRLAVMDYDAANLKFLTDSGSLVLAPRFSPTGDRVLYTTFESGFPRINVLDVATVGRRQLTTAAGEMAFS
;
A
#
# COMPACT_ATOMS: atom_id res chain seq x y z
N MET A 1 60.40 27.08 9.31
CA MET A 1 59.55 26.05 9.91
C MET A 1 58.08 26.54 10.17
N LEU A 2 57.88 27.75 10.66
CA LEU A 2 56.55 28.30 10.98
C LEU A 2 55.58 28.38 9.81
N LYS A 3 56.03 28.74 8.59
CA LYS A 3 55.19 28.80 7.40
C LYS A 3 54.64 27.44 6.93
N ARG A 4 55.42 26.33 7.12
CA ARG A 4 54.94 24.97 6.78
C ARG A 4 53.95 24.43 7.77
N LEU A 5 54.02 24.84 9.05
CA LEU A 5 53.06 24.48 10.08
C LEU A 5 51.72 25.19 9.88
N MET A 6 51.73 26.45 9.41
CA MET A 6 50.53 27.21 9.12
C MET A 6 49.77 26.68 7.92
N ILE A 7 50.46 26.17 6.88
CA ILE A 7 49.80 25.54 5.72
C ILE A 7 49.21 24.20 6.10
N LEU A 8 49.81 23.43 6.99
CA LEU A 8 49.27 22.15 7.49
C LEU A 8 48.02 22.36 8.38
N MET A 9 48.03 23.44 9.15
CA MET A 9 46.86 23.81 9.99
C MET A 9 45.69 24.33 9.18
N MET A 10 45.92 25.02 8.05
CA MET A 10 44.90 25.50 7.14
C MET A 10 44.25 24.38 6.32
N ALA A 11 44.97 23.30 6.03
CA ALA A 11 44.44 22.11 5.35
C ALA A 11 43.53 21.27 6.25
N LEU A 12 43.69 21.34 7.57
CA LEU A 12 42.86 20.60 8.53
C LEU A 12 41.48 21.24 8.78
N VAL A 13 41.34 22.54 8.48
CA VAL A 13 40.07 23.28 8.70
C VAL A 13 39.11 23.16 7.53
N LEU A 14 39.55 22.71 6.35
CA LEU A 14 38.75 22.53 5.15
C LEU A 14 38.08 21.15 5.04
N GLY A 15 38.35 20.24 5.96
CA GLY A 15 37.71 18.93 6.04
C GLY A 15 36.41 18.99 6.85
N GLY A 16 35.44 19.81 6.43
CA GLY A 16 34.08 19.75 6.99
C GLY A 16 33.45 18.37 6.70
N PRO A 17 32.61 17.84 7.61
CA PRO A 17 31.90 16.60 7.34
C PRO A 17 31.03 16.79 6.08
N VAL A 18 31.32 16.03 5.04
CA VAL A 18 30.40 15.88 3.90
C VAL A 18 29.20 15.12 4.44
N TRP A 19 28.16 15.82 4.79
CA TRP A 19 26.87 15.23 5.04
C TRP A 19 26.39 14.68 3.69
N ALA A 20 26.51 13.37 3.51
CA ALA A 20 25.85 12.68 2.43
C ALA A 20 24.36 12.95 2.61
N GLN A 21 23.80 13.80 1.76
CA GLN A 21 22.35 14.02 1.68
C GLN A 21 21.76 12.70 1.17
N SER A 22 21.29 11.86 2.07
CA SER A 22 20.35 10.78 1.75
C SER A 22 18.99 11.44 1.42
N GLY A 23 18.93 12.07 0.26
CA GLY A 23 17.67 12.54 -0.30
C GLY A 23 16.82 11.32 -0.69
N PRO A 24 15.49 11.42 -0.59
CA PRO A 24 14.61 10.36 -1.10
C PRO A 24 14.91 10.11 -2.59
N LEU A 25 14.73 8.86 -3.04
CA LEU A 25 14.73 8.53 -4.46
C LEU A 25 13.82 9.52 -5.18
N ARG A 26 14.38 10.28 -6.12
CA ARG A 26 13.62 11.31 -6.85
C ARG A 26 13.08 10.70 -8.13
N LEU A 27 11.76 10.67 -8.25
CA LEU A 27 11.11 10.46 -9.53
C LEU A 27 11.39 11.68 -10.41
N THR A 28 12.16 11.49 -11.48
CA THR A 28 12.46 12.59 -12.42
C THR A 28 11.45 12.57 -13.56
N ILE A 29 10.68 13.64 -13.71
CA ILE A 29 9.79 13.84 -14.85
C ILE A 29 10.56 14.66 -15.88
N THR A 30 10.93 14.02 -17.00
CA THR A 30 11.58 14.69 -18.13
C THR A 30 10.60 14.69 -19.30
N ASP A 31 10.31 15.87 -19.89
CA ASP A 31 9.45 16.06 -21.06
C ASP A 31 8.03 15.48 -20.97
N GLY A 32 7.44 15.42 -19.76
CA GLY A 32 6.09 14.90 -19.56
C GLY A 32 5.96 13.37 -19.63
N VAL A 33 7.06 12.65 -19.81
CA VAL A 33 7.11 11.18 -19.73
C VAL A 33 7.67 10.79 -18.36
N ILE A 34 6.86 10.08 -17.58
CA ILE A 34 7.33 9.47 -16.33
C ILE A 34 8.05 8.18 -16.69
N GLU A 35 9.36 8.12 -16.48
CA GLU A 35 10.08 6.84 -16.54
C GLU A 35 9.83 6.08 -15.23
N PRO A 36 9.14 4.92 -15.27
CA PRO A 36 8.83 4.18 -14.05
C PRO A 36 10.10 3.70 -13.34
N LEU A 37 10.19 3.94 -12.03
CA LEU A 37 11.31 3.54 -11.18
C LEU A 37 11.43 2.01 -11.14
N PRO A 38 12.56 1.42 -11.58
CA PRO A 38 12.74 -0.03 -11.54
C PRO A 38 12.94 -0.51 -10.10
N PHE A 39 12.14 -1.48 -9.66
CA PHE A 39 12.23 -2.07 -8.33
C PHE A 39 12.27 -3.59 -8.39
N ALA A 40 12.85 -4.20 -7.37
CA ALA A 40 12.92 -5.65 -7.19
C ALA A 40 12.25 -6.06 -5.87
N VAL A 41 11.48 -7.15 -5.92
CA VAL A 41 10.86 -7.76 -4.73
C VAL A 41 11.10 -9.27 -4.78
N PRO A 42 12.23 -9.77 -4.24
CA PRO A 42 12.42 -11.21 -4.04
C PRO A 42 11.30 -11.78 -3.17
N VAL A 43 10.98 -13.05 -3.38
CA VAL A 43 9.97 -13.72 -2.54
C VAL A 43 10.34 -13.57 -1.08
N PHE A 44 9.42 -13.10 -0.26
CA PHE A 44 9.62 -12.91 1.16
C PHE A 44 9.96 -14.24 1.84
N GLU A 45 10.85 -14.19 2.82
CA GLU A 45 11.20 -15.36 3.62
C GLU A 45 9.96 -15.89 4.35
N ALA A 46 9.69 -17.19 4.24
CA ALA A 46 8.76 -17.87 5.12
C ALA A 46 9.50 -18.34 6.38
N GLU A 47 9.29 -17.67 7.51
CA GLU A 47 9.95 -18.01 8.78
C GLU A 47 9.48 -19.36 9.35
N ASN A 48 8.37 -19.92 8.82
CA ASN A 48 7.86 -21.26 9.13
C ASN A 48 7.07 -21.83 7.94
N ALA A 49 6.81 -23.15 7.96
CA ALA A 49 6.14 -23.84 6.87
C ALA A 49 4.73 -23.33 6.59
N GLU A 50 3.98 -22.92 7.63
CA GLU A 50 2.63 -22.36 7.53
C GLU A 50 2.60 -21.04 6.75
N ALA A 51 3.69 -20.28 6.78
CA ALA A 51 3.83 -19.01 6.08
C ALA A 51 4.20 -19.13 4.60
N SER A 52 4.60 -20.28 4.09
CA SER A 52 5.22 -20.44 2.77
C SER A 52 4.35 -19.90 1.63
N GLN A 53 3.07 -20.25 1.59
CA GLN A 53 2.16 -19.77 0.57
C GLN A 53 1.88 -18.27 0.73
N LEU A 54 1.66 -17.81 1.97
CA LEU A 54 1.34 -16.42 2.26
C LEU A 54 2.52 -15.50 1.96
N ALA A 55 3.75 -15.93 2.17
CA ALA A 55 4.95 -15.17 1.80
C ALA A 55 4.99 -14.89 0.30
N ALA A 56 4.72 -15.90 -0.53
CA ALA A 56 4.65 -15.75 -1.98
C ALA A 56 3.48 -14.85 -2.42
N ASP A 57 2.30 -15.02 -1.82
CA ASP A 57 1.10 -14.26 -2.14
C ASP A 57 1.25 -12.78 -1.76
N ILE A 58 1.83 -12.49 -0.59
CA ILE A 58 2.12 -11.13 -0.12
C ILE A 58 3.14 -10.47 -1.05
N THR A 59 4.23 -11.15 -1.39
CA THR A 59 5.25 -10.62 -2.31
C THR A 59 4.63 -10.21 -3.64
N ARG A 60 3.83 -11.12 -4.23
CA ARG A 60 3.14 -10.85 -5.49
C ARG A 60 2.21 -9.65 -5.41
N LEU A 61 1.42 -9.54 -4.32
CA LEU A 61 0.48 -8.43 -4.16
C LEU A 61 1.21 -7.09 -3.96
N VAL A 62 2.27 -7.05 -3.16
CA VAL A 62 3.13 -5.85 -3.00
C VAL A 62 3.67 -5.38 -4.35
N SER A 63 4.15 -6.32 -5.18
CA SER A 63 4.63 -6.00 -6.51
C SER A 63 3.51 -5.46 -7.42
N GLN A 64 2.34 -6.09 -7.41
CA GLN A 64 1.17 -5.66 -8.18
C GLN A 64 0.69 -4.27 -7.79
N ASP A 65 0.61 -3.97 -6.50
CA ASP A 65 0.20 -2.66 -5.99
C ASP A 65 1.12 -1.57 -6.51
N LEU A 66 2.42 -1.73 -6.34
CA LEU A 66 3.40 -0.74 -6.78
C LEU A 66 3.41 -0.58 -8.31
N ALA A 67 3.47 -1.68 -9.06
CA ALA A 67 3.48 -1.65 -10.52
C ALA A 67 2.17 -1.05 -11.08
N GLY A 68 1.04 -1.31 -10.43
CA GLY A 68 -0.28 -0.78 -10.82
C GLY A 68 -0.39 0.74 -10.81
N THR A 69 0.50 1.43 -10.09
CA THR A 69 0.53 2.92 -10.07
C THR A 69 1.05 3.53 -11.36
N GLY A 70 1.78 2.77 -12.20
CA GLY A 70 2.52 3.28 -13.34
C GLY A 70 3.79 4.08 -12.99
N LEU A 71 4.05 4.33 -11.71
CA LEU A 71 5.26 5.02 -11.22
C LEU A 71 6.44 4.05 -11.03
N PHE A 72 6.15 2.75 -10.95
CA PHE A 72 7.13 1.71 -10.67
C PHE A 72 7.08 0.62 -11.73
N ARG A 73 8.22 0.04 -12.03
CA ARG A 73 8.38 -1.08 -12.95
C ARG A 73 9.12 -2.21 -12.27
N GLU A 74 8.46 -3.34 -12.09
CA GLU A 74 9.09 -4.52 -11.49
C GLU A 74 10.19 -5.06 -12.40
N VAL A 75 11.36 -5.34 -11.82
CA VAL A 75 12.41 -6.13 -12.46
C VAL A 75 12.02 -7.60 -12.32
N PRO A 76 11.89 -8.35 -13.43
CA PRO A 76 11.41 -9.72 -13.36
C PRO A 76 12.38 -10.62 -12.58
N ALA A 77 11.84 -11.55 -11.80
CA ALA A 77 12.64 -12.45 -10.97
C ALA A 77 13.65 -13.28 -11.78
N SER A 78 13.38 -13.55 -13.05
CA SER A 78 14.30 -14.23 -13.98
C SER A 78 15.59 -13.43 -14.27
N ALA A 79 15.58 -12.12 -14.02
CA ALA A 79 16.77 -11.28 -14.18
C ALA A 79 17.66 -11.21 -12.93
N TYR A 80 17.21 -11.73 -11.79
CA TYR A 80 17.96 -11.65 -10.54
C TYR A 80 19.26 -12.46 -10.62
N ILE A 81 20.37 -11.79 -10.33
CA ILE A 81 21.71 -12.39 -10.30
C ILE A 81 21.93 -13.10 -8.97
N SER A 82 21.59 -12.43 -7.87
CA SER A 82 21.67 -13.00 -6.52
C SER A 82 20.31 -13.35 -5.97
N GLN A 83 20.28 -14.41 -5.16
CA GLN A 83 19.09 -14.80 -4.39
C GLN A 83 19.11 -14.06 -3.05
N HIS A 84 18.03 -13.38 -2.71
CA HIS A 84 17.84 -12.81 -1.37
C HIS A 84 16.76 -13.62 -0.65
N SER A 85 17.18 -14.73 -0.03
CA SER A 85 16.27 -15.74 0.53
C SER A 85 16.06 -15.63 2.04
N ALA A 86 16.87 -14.84 2.74
CA ALA A 86 16.75 -14.63 4.18
C ALA A 86 16.64 -13.13 4.49
N PHE A 87 15.70 -12.76 5.35
CA PHE A 87 15.45 -11.37 5.74
C PHE A 87 16.67 -10.67 6.38
N ALA A 88 17.44 -11.43 7.15
CA ALA A 88 18.66 -10.93 7.79
C ALA A 88 19.89 -10.92 6.87
N GLN A 89 19.75 -11.41 5.64
CA GLN A 89 20.85 -11.48 4.68
C GLN A 89 21.35 -10.08 4.31
N THR A 90 22.67 -9.92 4.22
CA THR A 90 23.29 -8.68 3.71
C THR A 90 22.94 -8.51 2.22
N VAL A 91 22.55 -7.29 1.84
CA VAL A 91 22.21 -6.98 0.46
C VAL A 91 23.43 -6.90 -0.43
N ALA A 92 23.49 -7.70 -1.50
CA ALA A 92 24.51 -7.66 -2.53
C ALA A 92 24.20 -6.55 -3.55
N TYR A 93 24.36 -5.30 -3.16
CA TYR A 93 23.96 -4.12 -3.97
C TYR A 93 24.54 -4.12 -5.39
N ALA A 94 25.74 -4.68 -5.61
CA ALA A 94 26.35 -4.73 -6.93
C ALA A 94 25.48 -5.53 -7.93
N ASP A 95 24.92 -6.64 -7.49
CA ASP A 95 24.09 -7.53 -8.33
C ASP A 95 22.77 -6.86 -8.69
N TRP A 96 22.17 -6.13 -7.75
CA TRP A 96 20.92 -5.39 -7.98
C TRP A 96 21.14 -4.18 -8.90
N ARG A 97 22.28 -3.49 -8.79
CA ARG A 97 22.66 -2.43 -9.73
C ARG A 97 22.86 -2.95 -11.14
N ALA A 98 23.49 -4.14 -11.28
CA ALA A 98 23.77 -4.74 -12.59
C ALA A 98 22.50 -5.04 -13.40
N ILE A 99 21.36 -5.28 -12.73
CA ILE A 99 20.05 -5.46 -13.36
C ILE A 99 19.20 -4.17 -13.36
N ASN A 100 19.82 -3.03 -13.05
CA ASN A 100 19.20 -1.71 -13.02
C ASN A 100 18.02 -1.60 -12.01
N ALA A 101 17.98 -2.37 -10.93
CA ALA A 101 17.05 -2.15 -9.86
C ALA A 101 17.48 -0.91 -9.05
N GLN A 102 16.56 0.03 -8.83
CA GLN A 102 16.81 1.23 -8.02
C GLN A 102 16.33 1.06 -6.59
N ALA A 103 15.23 0.37 -6.39
CA ALA A 103 14.72 0.00 -5.08
C ALA A 103 14.70 -1.53 -4.93
N LEU A 104 15.00 -2.01 -3.72
CA LEU A 104 14.88 -3.41 -3.35
C LEU A 104 14.00 -3.51 -2.11
N ILE A 105 12.94 -4.31 -2.19
CA ILE A 105 12.04 -4.61 -1.08
C ILE A 105 12.28 -6.05 -0.65
N THR A 106 12.66 -6.27 0.59
CA THR A 106 12.81 -7.60 1.18
C THR A 106 11.84 -7.77 2.34
N GLY A 107 11.42 -8.98 2.63
CA GLY A 107 10.49 -9.22 3.73
C GLY A 107 10.59 -10.62 4.30
N ALA A 108 9.91 -10.80 5.44
CA ALA A 108 9.72 -12.10 6.08
C ALA A 108 8.30 -12.21 6.61
N VAL A 109 7.76 -13.41 6.54
CA VAL A 109 6.40 -13.74 6.98
C VAL A 109 6.43 -14.91 7.94
N SER A 110 5.74 -14.78 9.07
CA SER A 110 5.48 -15.88 9.99
C SER A 110 3.99 -15.97 10.30
N VAL A 111 3.49 -17.19 10.49
CA VAL A 111 2.11 -17.49 10.89
C VAL A 111 2.14 -18.35 12.13
N SER A 112 1.34 -18.01 13.12
CA SER A 112 1.20 -18.81 14.35
C SER A 112 -0.17 -18.58 14.99
N GLY A 113 -0.90 -19.64 15.24
CA GLY A 113 -2.21 -19.57 15.89
C GLY A 113 -3.22 -18.70 15.15
N GLY A 114 -3.19 -18.71 13.81
CA GLY A 114 -4.07 -17.89 12.97
C GLY A 114 -3.68 -16.39 12.90
N GLN A 115 -2.57 -16.00 13.53
CA GLN A 115 -2.00 -14.66 13.44
C GLN A 115 -0.85 -14.65 12.43
N ILE A 116 -0.74 -13.56 11.66
CA ILE A 116 0.33 -13.32 10.71
C ILE A 116 1.18 -12.14 11.16
N ASN A 117 2.48 -12.27 11.00
CA ASN A 117 3.44 -11.18 11.12
C ASN A 117 4.18 -11.02 9.79
N VAL A 118 4.24 -9.79 9.28
CA VAL A 118 4.95 -9.44 8.06
C VAL A 118 5.97 -8.38 8.39
N LYS A 119 7.24 -8.68 8.17
CA LYS A 119 8.37 -7.74 8.31
C LYS A 119 8.80 -7.35 6.91
N PHE A 120 9.22 -6.10 6.73
CA PHE A 120 9.84 -5.69 5.49
C PHE A 120 10.92 -4.63 5.70
N ARG A 121 11.83 -4.54 4.73
CA ARG A 121 12.87 -3.52 4.62
C ARG A 121 12.90 -3.02 3.19
N LEU A 122 13.19 -1.74 3.03
CA LEU A 122 13.34 -1.08 1.74
C LEU A 122 14.75 -0.53 1.62
N PHE A 123 15.39 -0.77 0.49
CA PHE A 123 16.76 -0.32 0.23
C PHE A 123 16.82 0.52 -1.05
N ASP A 124 17.54 1.62 -0.97
CA ASP A 124 18.04 2.32 -2.14
C ASP A 124 19.31 1.61 -2.64
N VAL A 125 19.19 1.00 -3.80
CA VAL A 125 20.26 0.16 -4.37
C VAL A 125 21.47 0.99 -4.79
N PHE A 126 21.25 2.22 -5.24
CA PHE A 126 22.35 3.08 -5.71
C PHE A 126 23.15 3.68 -4.56
N SER A 127 22.48 4.21 -3.54
CA SER A 127 23.18 4.71 -2.35
C SER A 127 23.71 3.59 -1.45
N GLY A 128 23.18 2.38 -1.58
CA GLY A 128 23.54 1.24 -0.74
C GLY A 128 23.02 1.37 0.70
N ALA A 129 21.93 2.09 0.91
CA ALA A 129 21.37 2.39 2.22
C ALA A 129 19.95 1.84 2.39
N GLU A 130 19.58 1.50 3.61
CA GLU A 130 18.20 1.20 3.97
C GLU A 130 17.39 2.49 4.09
N MET A 131 16.21 2.51 3.51
CA MET A 131 15.30 3.64 3.55
C MET A 131 14.34 3.51 4.74
N GLY A 132 14.60 4.28 5.80
CA GLY A 132 13.68 4.48 6.92
C GLY A 132 13.52 3.32 7.92
N GLY A 133 14.46 2.38 7.96
CA GLY A 133 14.45 1.24 8.88
C GLY A 133 13.35 0.19 8.60
N GLY A 134 13.50 -1.00 9.16
CA GLY A 134 12.53 -2.08 9.01
C GLY A 134 11.20 -1.78 9.69
N LEU A 135 10.10 -2.26 9.13
CA LEU A 135 8.76 -2.22 9.75
C LEU A 135 8.20 -3.64 9.88
N GLN A 136 7.28 -3.79 10.83
CA GLN A 136 6.54 -5.02 11.05
C GLN A 136 5.05 -4.70 11.17
N PHE A 137 4.23 -5.50 10.50
CA PHE A 137 2.79 -5.47 10.60
C PHE A 137 2.28 -6.80 11.14
N ALA A 138 1.25 -6.76 11.98
CA ALA A 138 0.60 -7.94 12.54
C ALA A 138 -0.91 -7.89 12.28
N GLY A 139 -1.51 -9.06 12.12
CA GLY A 139 -2.93 -9.21 11.88
C GLY A 139 -3.36 -10.67 11.91
N THR A 140 -4.58 -10.95 11.47
CA THR A 140 -5.04 -12.34 11.26
C THR A 140 -4.52 -12.89 9.94
N ALA A 141 -4.32 -14.21 9.85
CA ALA A 141 -3.87 -14.84 8.61
C ALA A 141 -4.85 -14.58 7.45
N ASP A 142 -6.15 -14.55 7.70
CA ASP A 142 -7.18 -14.19 6.70
C ASP A 142 -7.04 -12.76 6.20
N GLY A 143 -6.48 -11.86 7.01
CA GLY A 143 -6.21 -10.46 6.68
C GLY A 143 -4.88 -10.22 5.95
N TRP A 144 -4.24 -11.24 5.40
CA TRP A 144 -2.92 -11.16 4.78
C TRP A 144 -2.82 -10.12 3.65
N ARG A 145 -3.90 -9.93 2.87
CA ARG A 145 -3.94 -8.92 1.80
C ARG A 145 -3.72 -7.52 2.36
N ARG A 146 -4.39 -7.22 3.47
CA ARG A 146 -4.21 -5.94 4.16
C ARG A 146 -2.77 -5.73 4.63
N MET A 147 -2.08 -6.80 5.05
CA MET A 147 -0.65 -6.70 5.41
C MET A 147 0.20 -6.39 4.19
N ALA A 148 -0.10 -7.00 3.03
CA ALA A 148 0.59 -6.70 1.78
C ALA A 148 0.37 -5.24 1.35
N HIS A 149 -0.86 -4.75 1.37
CA HIS A 149 -1.19 -3.35 1.07
C HIS A 149 -0.45 -2.37 1.98
N LYS A 150 -0.35 -2.66 3.29
CA LYS A 150 0.43 -1.83 4.22
C LYS A 150 1.93 -1.82 3.91
N VAL A 151 2.49 -2.92 3.46
CA VAL A 151 3.89 -2.96 2.99
C VAL A 151 4.04 -2.09 1.74
N ALA A 152 3.13 -2.22 0.77
CA ALA A 152 3.12 -1.40 -0.44
C ALA A 152 2.95 0.09 -0.12
N ASP A 153 2.03 0.46 0.78
CA ASP A 153 1.83 1.83 1.26
C ASP A 153 3.10 2.42 1.86
N ALA A 154 3.76 1.66 2.73
CA ALA A 154 4.99 2.13 3.37
C ALA A 154 6.15 2.25 2.37
N ALA A 155 6.29 1.34 1.42
CA ALA A 155 7.29 1.42 0.36
C ALA A 155 7.01 2.62 -0.58
N TYR A 156 5.75 2.77 -1.02
CA TYR A 156 5.29 3.88 -1.84
C TYR A 156 5.59 5.23 -1.18
N SER A 157 5.18 5.38 0.08
CA SER A 157 5.36 6.64 0.81
C SER A 157 6.83 6.99 1.03
N ARG A 158 7.70 6.02 1.27
CA ARG A 158 9.14 6.25 1.44
C ARG A 158 9.82 6.68 0.15
N ILE A 159 9.38 6.16 -0.99
CA ILE A 159 9.98 6.47 -2.30
C ILE A 159 9.43 7.77 -2.87
N THR A 160 8.12 8.00 -2.78
CA THR A 160 7.46 9.16 -3.42
C THR A 160 7.34 10.37 -2.51
N GLY A 161 7.31 10.17 -1.18
CA GLY A 161 6.97 11.19 -0.20
C GLY A 161 5.45 11.42 -0.02
N GLU A 162 4.62 10.75 -0.83
CA GLU A 162 3.16 10.85 -0.78
C GLU A 162 2.56 9.76 0.11
N SER A 163 1.36 9.98 0.60
CA SER A 163 0.65 8.95 1.40
C SER A 163 0.26 7.77 0.53
N GLY A 164 0.49 6.56 1.03
CA GLY A 164 0.00 5.33 0.41
C GLY A 164 -1.53 5.24 0.48
N TYR A 165 -2.13 4.44 -0.42
CA TYR A 165 -3.59 4.32 -0.54
C TYR A 165 -4.05 2.88 -0.83
N PHE A 166 -3.14 1.91 -0.84
CA PHE A 166 -3.47 0.51 -1.16
C PHE A 166 -4.28 -0.17 -0.04
N ASP A 167 -4.00 0.13 1.25
CA ASP A 167 -4.83 -0.33 2.39
C ASP A 167 -6.11 0.51 2.50
N SER A 168 -6.85 0.62 1.40
CA SER A 168 -8.12 1.34 1.34
C SER A 168 -9.23 0.46 0.80
N ARG A 169 -10.47 0.90 1.01
CA ARG A 169 -11.68 0.23 0.52
C ARG A 169 -12.53 1.17 -0.30
N VAL A 170 -13.23 0.60 -1.27
CA VAL A 170 -14.17 1.31 -2.13
C VAL A 170 -15.59 0.89 -1.74
N VAL A 171 -16.45 1.86 -1.43
CA VAL A 171 -17.89 1.64 -1.30
C VAL A 171 -18.60 2.17 -2.54
N PHE A 172 -19.47 1.38 -3.11
CA PHE A 172 -20.14 1.72 -4.36
C PHE A 172 -21.56 1.13 -4.45
N VAL A 173 -22.32 1.56 -5.43
CA VAL A 173 -23.60 0.96 -5.78
C VAL A 173 -23.38 -0.06 -6.89
N ALA A 174 -23.56 -1.33 -6.56
CA ALA A 174 -23.57 -2.41 -7.54
C ALA A 174 -24.93 -2.51 -8.21
N GLU A 175 -24.94 -2.48 -9.53
CA GLU A 175 -26.16 -2.61 -10.33
C GLU A 175 -26.19 -3.95 -11.06
N SER A 176 -27.37 -4.56 -11.14
CA SER A 176 -27.59 -5.80 -11.88
C SER A 176 -29.01 -5.82 -12.51
N GLY A 177 -29.26 -6.78 -13.38
CA GLY A 177 -30.54 -6.90 -14.06
C GLY A 177 -30.68 -6.07 -15.34
N PRO A 178 -31.81 -6.21 -16.06
CA PRO A 178 -32.09 -5.51 -17.31
C PRO A 178 -32.22 -3.99 -17.10
N LYS A 179 -32.09 -3.21 -18.17
CA LYS A 179 -32.04 -1.74 -18.12
C LYS A 179 -33.27 -1.11 -17.51
N ASP A 180 -34.41 -1.70 -17.72
CA ASP A 180 -35.77 -1.27 -17.27
C ASP A 180 -36.11 -1.78 -15.87
N ASN A 181 -35.34 -2.70 -15.30
CA ASN A 181 -35.53 -3.25 -13.97
C ASN A 181 -34.17 -3.48 -13.27
N ARG A 182 -33.44 -2.38 -13.01
CA ARG A 182 -32.14 -2.40 -12.32
C ARG A 182 -32.32 -2.66 -10.84
N LEU A 183 -31.64 -3.69 -10.36
CA LEU A 183 -31.46 -3.95 -8.95
C LEU A 183 -30.18 -3.24 -8.47
N LYS A 184 -30.28 -2.49 -7.39
CA LYS A 184 -29.19 -1.73 -6.81
C LYS A 184 -28.89 -2.19 -5.40
N ARG A 185 -27.60 -2.40 -5.08
CA ARG A 185 -27.14 -2.81 -3.75
C ARG A 185 -25.90 -2.01 -3.38
N LEU A 186 -25.76 -1.68 -2.11
CA LEU A 186 -24.48 -1.22 -1.60
C LEU A 186 -23.49 -2.39 -1.53
N ALA A 187 -22.29 -2.15 -1.97
CA ALA A 187 -21.19 -3.08 -1.88
C ALA A 187 -19.93 -2.37 -1.42
N VAL A 188 -19.04 -3.12 -0.80
CA VAL A 188 -17.68 -2.71 -0.42
C VAL A 188 -16.70 -3.75 -0.96
N MET A 189 -15.53 -3.28 -1.36
CA MET A 189 -14.41 -4.12 -1.78
C MET A 189 -13.10 -3.45 -1.38
N ASP A 190 -12.00 -4.20 -1.38
CA ASP A 190 -10.68 -3.64 -1.24
C ASP A 190 -10.28 -2.85 -2.50
N TYR A 191 -9.26 -2.03 -2.41
CA TYR A 191 -8.74 -1.22 -3.52
C TYR A 191 -8.52 -2.03 -4.82
N ASP A 192 -8.03 -3.26 -4.68
CA ASP A 192 -7.70 -4.18 -5.77
C ASP A 192 -8.88 -5.06 -6.23
N ALA A 193 -10.11 -4.67 -5.88
CA ALA A 193 -11.36 -5.38 -6.15
C ALA A 193 -11.53 -6.73 -5.43
N ALA A 194 -10.63 -7.08 -4.50
CA ALA A 194 -10.80 -8.26 -3.66
C ALA A 194 -11.84 -8.03 -2.56
N ASN A 195 -12.22 -9.11 -1.88
CA ASN A 195 -13.11 -9.10 -0.70
C ASN A 195 -14.45 -8.39 -0.92
N LEU A 196 -15.01 -8.50 -2.14
CA LEU A 196 -16.32 -7.95 -2.46
C LEU A 196 -17.39 -8.48 -1.48
N LYS A 197 -18.03 -7.55 -0.76
CA LYS A 197 -19.13 -7.82 0.17
C LYS A 197 -20.32 -6.92 -0.14
N PHE A 198 -21.51 -7.50 -0.30
CA PHE A 198 -22.73 -6.73 -0.36
C PHE A 198 -23.19 -6.32 1.04
N LEU A 199 -23.51 -5.06 1.21
CA LEU A 199 -23.93 -4.46 2.49
C LEU A 199 -25.45 -4.34 2.61
N THR A 200 -26.18 -4.35 1.47
CA THR A 200 -27.64 -4.34 1.42
C THR A 200 -28.15 -5.42 0.46
N ASP A 201 -29.40 -5.81 0.62
CA ASP A 201 -30.15 -6.57 -0.37
C ASP A 201 -30.52 -5.69 -1.59
N SER A 202 -31.27 -6.25 -2.54
CA SER A 202 -31.73 -5.57 -3.75
C SER A 202 -33.14 -5.02 -3.63
N GLY A 203 -33.71 -4.98 -2.41
CA GLY A 203 -35.12 -4.64 -2.19
C GLY A 203 -35.44 -3.14 -2.31
N SER A 204 -34.43 -2.28 -2.32
CA SER A 204 -34.61 -0.84 -2.38
C SER A 204 -33.57 -0.13 -3.20
N LEU A 205 -33.98 1.02 -3.78
CA LEU A 205 -33.04 1.90 -4.45
C LEU A 205 -32.08 2.53 -3.43
N VAL A 206 -30.77 2.34 -3.63
CA VAL A 206 -29.70 2.92 -2.81
C VAL A 206 -28.82 3.83 -3.65
N LEU A 207 -28.40 4.97 -3.10
CA LEU A 207 -27.60 5.99 -3.81
C LEU A 207 -26.57 6.63 -2.90
N ALA A 208 -25.56 7.23 -3.54
CA ALA A 208 -24.59 8.15 -2.95
C ALA A 208 -23.90 7.65 -1.67
N PRO A 209 -23.30 6.44 -1.66
CA PRO A 209 -22.60 5.97 -0.48
C PRO A 209 -21.37 6.82 -0.18
N ARG A 210 -21.09 7.01 1.12
CA ARG A 210 -19.88 7.67 1.63
C ARG A 210 -19.40 6.96 2.89
N PHE A 211 -18.12 6.67 2.96
CA PHE A 211 -17.52 6.21 4.21
C PHE A 211 -17.47 7.31 5.28
N SER A 212 -17.58 6.90 6.54
CA SER A 212 -17.11 7.69 7.67
C SER A 212 -15.60 7.92 7.57
N PRO A 213 -15.06 8.95 8.23
CA PRO A 213 -13.59 9.17 8.29
C PRO A 213 -12.81 7.96 8.82
N THR A 214 -13.42 7.15 9.69
CA THR A 214 -12.85 5.92 10.25
C THR A 214 -13.02 4.69 9.36
N GLY A 215 -13.85 4.77 8.30
CA GLY A 215 -14.10 3.70 7.38
C GLY A 215 -14.97 2.54 7.92
N ASP A 216 -15.47 2.64 9.15
CA ASP A 216 -16.30 1.61 9.80
C ASP A 216 -17.79 1.70 9.44
N ARG A 217 -18.23 2.87 8.96
CA ARG A 217 -19.64 3.14 8.62
C ARG A 217 -19.76 3.69 7.22
N VAL A 218 -20.96 3.50 6.64
CA VAL A 218 -21.36 4.05 5.34
C VAL A 218 -22.63 4.86 5.51
N LEU A 219 -22.57 6.12 5.12
CA LEU A 219 -23.73 6.98 4.94
C LEU A 219 -24.27 6.77 3.53
N TYR A 220 -25.60 6.65 3.36
CA TYR A 220 -26.20 6.46 2.05
C TYR A 220 -27.67 6.85 2.06
N THR A 221 -28.25 7.06 0.87
CA THR A 221 -29.66 7.37 0.67
C THR A 221 -30.41 6.13 0.21
N THR A 222 -31.62 5.90 0.77
CA THR A 222 -32.58 4.88 0.32
C THR A 222 -33.90 5.50 -0.08
N PHE A 223 -34.69 4.73 -0.86
CA PHE A 223 -36.03 5.10 -1.28
C PHE A 223 -37.07 4.01 -0.92
N GLU A 224 -36.85 3.28 0.16
CA GLU A 224 -37.71 2.16 0.60
C GLU A 224 -39.18 2.55 0.79
N SER A 225 -39.48 3.78 1.21
CA SER A 225 -40.80 4.29 1.45
C SER A 225 -41.34 5.19 0.32
N GLY A 226 -40.67 5.19 -0.85
CA GLY A 226 -40.98 6.13 -1.94
C GLY A 226 -40.41 7.54 -1.72
N PHE A 227 -39.90 7.84 -0.53
CA PHE A 227 -39.23 9.10 -0.20
C PHE A 227 -37.77 8.83 0.16
N PRO A 228 -36.86 9.76 -0.19
CA PRO A 228 -35.45 9.62 0.18
C PRO A 228 -35.28 9.66 1.69
N ARG A 229 -34.46 8.72 2.20
CA ARG A 229 -34.09 8.60 3.60
C ARG A 229 -32.56 8.46 3.70
N ILE A 230 -31.97 9.16 4.66
CA ILE A 230 -30.55 9.03 4.93
C ILE A 230 -30.35 7.97 6.02
N ASN A 231 -29.49 6.99 5.72
CA ASN A 231 -29.16 5.90 6.61
C ASN A 231 -27.66 5.83 6.85
N VAL A 232 -27.30 5.35 8.04
CA VAL A 232 -25.94 4.93 8.39
C VAL A 232 -25.95 3.42 8.57
N LEU A 233 -24.99 2.75 7.94
CA LEU A 233 -24.78 1.32 8.00
C LEU A 233 -23.40 1.05 8.60
N ASP A 234 -23.32 0.13 9.55
CA ASP A 234 -22.06 -0.39 10.08
C ASP A 234 -21.54 -1.50 9.16
N VAL A 235 -20.31 -1.39 8.68
CA VAL A 235 -19.75 -2.28 7.64
C VAL A 235 -19.49 -3.69 8.16
N ALA A 236 -19.15 -3.84 9.44
CA ALA A 236 -18.86 -5.13 10.04
C ALA A 236 -20.15 -5.93 10.31
N THR A 237 -21.09 -5.31 10.99
CA THR A 237 -22.34 -5.96 11.46
C THR A 237 -23.48 -5.90 10.45
N VAL A 238 -23.37 -5.03 9.43
CA VAL A 238 -24.41 -4.67 8.45
C VAL A 238 -25.66 -4.07 9.14
N GLY A 239 -25.52 -3.69 10.40
CA GLY A 239 -26.56 -3.00 11.16
C GLY A 239 -26.80 -1.60 10.59
N ARG A 240 -28.07 -1.25 10.34
CA ARG A 240 -28.43 0.05 9.79
C ARG A 240 -29.26 0.86 10.77
N ARG A 241 -29.11 2.19 10.71
CA ARG A 241 -29.89 3.17 11.45
C ARG A 241 -30.27 4.33 10.54
N GLN A 242 -31.55 4.66 10.50
CA GLN A 242 -32.03 5.85 9.81
C GLN A 242 -31.64 7.11 10.60
N LEU A 243 -31.10 8.11 9.91
CA LEU A 243 -30.74 9.41 10.51
C LEU A 243 -31.85 10.46 10.36
N THR A 244 -32.58 10.44 9.24
CA THR A 244 -33.67 11.39 9.02
C THR A 244 -34.95 10.89 9.70
N THR A 245 -35.49 11.68 10.62
CA THR A 245 -36.81 11.50 11.16
C THR A 245 -37.85 12.08 10.20
N ALA A 246 -39.09 11.55 10.24
CA ALA A 246 -40.12 11.72 9.22
C ALA A 246 -40.76 13.13 9.10
N ALA A 247 -40.19 14.18 9.57
CA ALA A 247 -40.69 15.53 9.44
C ALA A 247 -40.01 16.32 8.32
N GLY A 248 -40.41 16.10 7.08
CA GLY A 248 -40.55 17.09 6.03
C GLY A 248 -39.39 17.95 5.55
N GLU A 249 -38.19 17.92 6.15
CA GLU A 249 -37.11 18.77 5.71
C GLU A 249 -35.93 17.92 5.22
N MET A 250 -35.79 17.84 3.89
CA MET A 250 -34.56 17.38 3.25
C MET A 250 -33.82 18.59 2.71
N ALA A 251 -32.71 18.90 3.33
CA ALA A 251 -31.70 19.76 2.72
C ALA A 251 -30.90 18.92 1.72
N PHE A 252 -31.04 19.20 0.45
CA PHE A 252 -30.10 18.78 -0.56
C PHE A 252 -28.97 19.81 -0.58
N SER A 253 -27.77 19.42 -0.22
CA SER A 253 -26.56 20.19 -0.47
C SER A 253 -25.64 19.41 -1.40
#